data_81396838a09a9012a1dc69f73cdbefc9
#
_entry.id   81396838a09a9012a1dc69f73cdbefc9
#
_cell.length_a   1.000
_cell.length_b   1.000
_cell.length_c   1.000
_cell.angle_alpha   90.00
_cell.angle_beta   90.00
_cell.angle_gamma   90.00
#
_symmetry.space_group_name_H-M   'P 1'
#
loop_
_entity.id
_entity.type
_entity.pdbx_description
1 polymer ?
#
loop_
_entity_poly.entity_id
_entity_poly.type
_entity_poly.pdbx_seq_one_letter_code
_entity_poly.pdbx_strand_id
1 'polypeptide(L)'
;MSLNDVYAVYVEKGGRSPQPAQAGKVLCYAHQDNNPSMQLDEKQLHCYACGEHVNVRKTGVGDSVGAQVQLNGNLWAVQEPPTIDKPCGYLLECGVSVRVAAVARWWEDPSGVVHIPYLRTTPSGSLIQIFERTRHEGSTAKYRSPKGVPGSIYMPRGSIPLNVPLVVCEGEKDALALETVGVAALGVPGAQWLRSSPTWQKLLRRLPVRLFVGDGDNAGREMVSEWGGVTTPEGKDLCDLLKEEELIEWLGYYGIV
;
A
#
# COMPACT_ATOMS: atom_id res chain seq x y z
N MET A 1 31.45 3.89 -0.68
CA MET A 1 30.33 4.53 -1.33
C MET A 1 30.59 6.03 -1.27
N SER A 2 30.27 6.75 -2.28
CA SER A 2 30.47 8.19 -2.33
C SER A 2 29.13 8.93 -2.16
N LEU A 3 29.17 10.21 -1.86
CA LEU A 3 27.98 11.06 -1.85
C LEU A 3 27.27 11.03 -3.22
N ASN A 4 28.02 10.90 -4.31
CA ASN A 4 27.47 10.78 -5.66
C ASN A 4 26.61 9.53 -5.83
N ASP A 5 27.00 8.41 -5.24
CA ASP A 5 26.22 7.15 -5.32
C ASP A 5 24.87 7.31 -4.60
N VAL A 6 24.87 7.97 -3.43
CA VAL A 6 23.64 8.24 -2.67
C VAL A 6 22.78 9.29 -3.36
N TYR A 7 23.39 10.32 -3.96
CA TYR A 7 22.67 11.33 -4.72
C TYR A 7 22.01 10.72 -5.98
N ALA A 8 22.65 9.79 -6.65
CA ALA A 8 22.05 9.06 -7.77
C ALA A 8 20.77 8.33 -7.34
N VAL A 9 20.78 7.66 -6.20
CA VAL A 9 19.58 7.03 -5.61
C VAL A 9 18.50 8.08 -5.27
N TYR A 10 18.92 9.25 -4.74
CA TYR A 10 17.99 10.35 -4.47
C TYR A 10 17.28 10.83 -5.74
N VAL A 11 18.03 11.04 -6.83
CA VAL A 11 17.47 11.46 -8.13
C VAL A 11 16.58 10.37 -8.72
N GLU A 12 17.01 9.10 -8.66
CA GLU A 12 16.23 7.93 -9.09
C GLU A 12 14.87 7.86 -8.37
N LYS A 13 14.85 8.24 -7.09
CA LYS A 13 13.61 8.32 -6.30
C LYS A 13 12.78 9.59 -6.54
N GLY A 14 13.10 10.38 -7.54
CA GLY A 14 12.36 11.59 -7.91
C GLY A 14 12.77 12.84 -7.14
N GLY A 15 13.94 12.84 -6.50
CA GLY A 15 14.52 13.99 -5.84
C GLY A 15 14.79 15.14 -6.82
N ARG A 16 14.45 16.37 -6.43
CA ARG A 16 14.49 17.56 -7.30
C ARG A 16 15.53 18.60 -6.86
N SER A 17 16.17 18.42 -5.70
CA SER A 17 17.23 19.33 -5.26
C SER A 17 18.50 19.15 -6.10
N PRO A 18 19.28 20.19 -6.35
CA PRO A 18 20.60 20.07 -6.94
C PRO A 18 21.51 19.24 -6.02
N GLN A 19 22.51 18.59 -6.62
CA GLN A 19 23.48 17.81 -5.85
C GLN A 19 24.24 18.72 -4.88
N PRO A 20 24.24 18.42 -3.56
CA PRO A 20 25.03 19.17 -2.61
C PRO A 20 26.52 18.82 -2.75
N ALA A 21 27.39 19.81 -2.55
CA ALA A 21 28.85 19.63 -2.61
C ALA A 21 29.36 18.72 -1.48
N GLN A 22 28.61 18.61 -0.39
CA GLN A 22 28.90 17.78 0.78
C GLN A 22 27.59 17.23 1.36
N ALA A 23 27.68 16.27 2.28
CA ALA A 23 26.52 15.76 3.01
C ALA A 23 25.65 16.91 3.55
N GLY A 24 24.35 16.88 3.33
CA GLY A 24 23.47 17.98 3.68
C GLY A 24 21.99 17.65 3.51
N LYS A 25 21.17 18.68 3.65
CA LYS A 25 19.72 18.54 3.50
C LYS A 25 19.27 18.87 2.08
N VAL A 26 18.33 18.06 1.60
CA VAL A 26 17.65 18.19 0.30
C VAL A 26 16.13 18.13 0.51
N LEU A 27 15.36 18.56 -0.49
CA LEU A 27 13.91 18.40 -0.48
C LEU A 27 13.56 16.91 -0.50
N CYS A 28 12.61 16.50 0.32
CA CYS A 28 12.17 15.12 0.33
C CYS A 28 11.37 14.77 -0.95
N TYR A 29 11.65 13.64 -1.54
CA TYR A 29 10.92 13.12 -2.71
C TYR A 29 9.61 12.42 -2.32
N ALA A 30 9.50 11.95 -1.07
CA ALA A 30 8.39 11.12 -0.60
C ALA A 30 7.16 11.94 -0.12
N HIS A 31 7.30 13.27 0.01
CA HIS A 31 6.19 14.17 0.33
C HIS A 31 6.42 15.56 -0.28
N GLN A 32 5.37 16.36 -0.35
CA GLN A 32 5.49 17.74 -0.80
C GLN A 32 6.28 18.53 0.24
N ASP A 33 7.48 18.94 -0.13
CA ASP A 33 8.45 19.58 0.76
C ASP A 33 8.88 20.93 0.17
N ASN A 34 8.66 21.99 0.93
CA ASN A 34 9.07 23.35 0.56
C ASN A 34 10.36 23.79 1.29
N ASN A 35 10.76 23.01 2.32
CA ASN A 35 11.98 23.25 3.07
C ASN A 35 12.78 21.94 3.15
N PRO A 36 14.10 21.95 2.88
CA PRO A 36 14.92 20.76 2.93
C PRO A 36 14.81 20.01 4.25
N SER A 37 14.16 18.85 4.24
CA SER A 37 13.89 18.01 5.42
C SER A 37 14.55 16.64 5.35
N MET A 38 15.07 16.24 4.19
CA MET A 38 15.75 14.97 3.99
C MET A 38 17.27 15.15 4.08
N GLN A 39 17.90 14.47 5.03
CA GLN A 39 19.35 14.37 5.13
C GLN A 39 19.89 13.41 4.07
N LEU A 40 20.86 13.86 3.31
CA LEU A 40 21.61 13.06 2.36
C LEU A 40 23.08 13.03 2.82
N ASP A 41 23.61 11.84 3.07
CA ASP A 41 25.00 11.58 3.43
C ASP A 41 25.58 10.44 2.60
N GLU A 42 26.83 10.02 2.88
CA GLU A 42 27.51 8.98 2.10
C GLU A 42 26.95 7.57 2.25
N LYS A 43 25.94 7.37 3.09
CA LYS A 43 25.39 6.04 3.44
C LYS A 43 23.89 5.94 3.31
N GLN A 44 23.20 7.07 3.41
CA GLN A 44 21.75 7.04 3.56
C GLN A 44 21.05 8.33 3.09
N LEU A 45 19.75 8.17 2.84
CA LEU A 45 18.76 9.24 2.75
C LEU A 45 17.82 9.10 3.94
N HIS A 46 17.62 10.16 4.70
CA HIS A 46 16.69 10.13 5.83
C HIS A 46 15.89 11.43 5.91
N CYS A 47 14.58 11.33 5.82
CA CYS A 47 13.68 12.48 6.00
C CYS A 47 13.17 12.55 7.43
N TYR A 48 13.53 13.60 8.14
CA TYR A 48 13.08 13.84 9.51
C TYR A 48 11.61 14.26 9.62
N ALA A 49 11.00 14.70 8.51
CA ALA A 49 9.60 15.13 8.51
C ALA A 49 8.62 13.97 8.29
N CYS A 50 8.90 13.05 7.34
CA CYS A 50 8.01 11.92 7.05
C CYS A 50 8.55 10.55 7.47
N GLY A 51 9.82 10.49 7.93
CA GLY A 51 10.48 9.24 8.35
C GLY A 51 10.97 8.38 7.19
N GLU A 52 10.88 8.86 5.95
CA GLU A 52 11.43 8.14 4.80
C GLU A 52 12.93 7.92 4.99
N HIS A 53 13.37 6.68 4.83
CA HIS A 53 14.76 6.31 5.08
C HIS A 53 15.24 5.26 4.08
N VAL A 54 16.38 5.53 3.46
CA VAL A 54 17.04 4.63 2.51
C VAL A 54 18.49 4.48 2.90
N ASN A 55 18.91 3.27 3.27
CA ASN A 55 20.30 2.92 3.39
C ASN A 55 20.85 2.50 2.03
N VAL A 56 21.82 3.24 1.52
CA VAL A 56 22.50 2.90 0.28
C VAL A 56 23.74 2.07 0.64
N ARG A 57 23.72 0.78 0.33
CA ARG A 57 24.87 -0.11 0.54
C ARG A 57 25.56 -0.36 -0.80
N LYS A 58 26.89 -0.41 -0.84
CA LYS A 58 27.59 -0.96 -1.98
C LYS A 58 27.16 -2.41 -2.17
N THR A 59 26.45 -2.68 -3.24
CA THR A 59 26.31 -4.05 -3.74
C THR A 59 27.67 -4.44 -4.31
N GLY A 60 28.40 -5.30 -3.61
CA GLY A 60 29.57 -5.95 -4.18
C GLY A 60 29.15 -6.70 -5.44
N VAL A 61 29.92 -6.55 -6.49
CA VAL A 61 29.75 -7.32 -7.73
C VAL A 61 29.99 -8.79 -7.36
N GLY A 62 28.93 -9.61 -7.38
CA GLY A 62 29.00 -11.06 -7.18
C GLY A 62 28.03 -11.51 -6.08
N ASP A 63 26.81 -11.63 -6.43
CA ASP A 63 25.76 -12.56 -6.03
C ASP A 63 24.41 -11.86 -6.26
N SER A 64 23.53 -12.52 -6.97
CA SER A 64 22.17 -12.08 -7.27
C SER A 64 21.30 -12.08 -6.00
N VAL A 65 21.65 -11.24 -5.04
CA VAL A 65 20.77 -10.87 -3.94
C VAL A 65 19.81 -9.84 -4.50
N GLY A 66 18.55 -10.20 -4.65
CA GLY A 66 17.49 -9.31 -5.15
C GLY A 66 17.56 -7.94 -4.48
N ALA A 67 17.28 -6.90 -5.24
CA ALA A 67 17.24 -5.53 -4.76
C ALA A 67 16.37 -5.47 -3.49
N GLN A 68 16.83 -4.77 -2.45
CA GLN A 68 16.07 -4.57 -1.22
C GLN A 68 15.66 -3.11 -1.10
N VAL A 69 14.40 -2.87 -0.83
CA VAL A 69 13.86 -1.54 -0.53
C VAL A 69 13.56 -1.46 0.96
N GLN A 70 14.10 -0.45 1.61
CA GLN A 70 13.74 -0.14 2.98
C GLN A 70 12.57 0.86 2.98
N LEU A 71 11.41 0.40 3.46
CA LEU A 71 10.23 1.22 3.65
C LEU A 71 9.85 1.21 5.12
N ASN A 72 9.68 2.38 5.73
CA ASN A 72 9.29 2.52 7.14
C ASN A 72 10.18 1.74 8.12
N GLY A 73 11.49 1.70 7.87
CA GLY A 73 12.45 0.98 8.72
C GLY A 73 12.57 -0.52 8.44
N ASN A 74 11.78 -1.08 7.55
CA ASN A 74 11.79 -2.50 7.20
C ASN A 74 12.48 -2.73 5.85
N LEU A 75 13.33 -3.75 5.79
CA LEU A 75 13.95 -4.21 4.54
C LEU A 75 13.02 -5.18 3.82
N TRP A 76 12.67 -4.84 2.59
CA TRP A 76 11.86 -5.68 1.72
C TRP A 76 12.70 -6.20 0.56
N ALA A 77 12.62 -7.50 0.30
CA ALA A 77 13.14 -8.03 -0.96
C ALA A 77 12.26 -7.52 -2.10
N VAL A 78 12.86 -6.81 -3.04
CA VAL A 78 12.15 -6.35 -4.24
C VAL A 78 12.01 -7.53 -5.19
N GLN A 79 10.80 -7.81 -5.60
CA GLN A 79 10.47 -8.81 -6.60
C GLN A 79 9.80 -8.14 -7.80
N GLU A 80 9.93 -8.73 -8.96
CA GLU A 80 9.11 -8.34 -10.08
C GLU A 80 7.65 -8.70 -9.78
N PRO A 81 6.71 -7.81 -10.14
CA PRO A 81 5.30 -8.14 -9.98
C PRO A 81 4.94 -9.36 -10.84
N PRO A 82 4.02 -10.21 -10.38
CA PRO A 82 3.62 -11.39 -11.14
C PRO A 82 3.06 -10.99 -12.50
N THR A 83 3.45 -11.73 -13.55
CA THR A 83 2.76 -11.68 -14.83
C THR A 83 1.54 -12.58 -14.72
N ILE A 84 0.37 -12.03 -15.00
CA ILE A 84 -0.89 -12.76 -14.97
C ILE A 84 -1.51 -12.80 -16.37
N ASP A 85 -1.90 -13.98 -16.80
CA ASP A 85 -2.52 -14.18 -18.12
C ASP A 85 -4.02 -13.86 -18.10
N LYS A 86 -4.65 -13.98 -16.94
CA LYS A 86 -6.08 -13.72 -16.73
C LYS A 86 -6.34 -13.13 -15.34
N PRO A 87 -7.37 -12.29 -15.18
CA PRO A 87 -7.79 -11.79 -13.89
C PRO A 87 -8.13 -12.92 -12.92
N CYS A 88 -7.84 -12.70 -11.63
CA CYS A 88 -8.16 -13.64 -10.55
C CYS A 88 -9.66 -13.88 -10.46
N GLY A 89 -10.09 -15.15 -10.52
CA GLY A 89 -11.49 -15.56 -10.47
C GLY A 89 -12.17 -15.12 -9.19
N TYR A 90 -11.50 -15.31 -8.06
CA TYR A 90 -11.99 -14.85 -6.77
C TYR A 90 -12.38 -13.36 -6.75
N LEU A 91 -11.59 -12.48 -7.37
CA LEU A 91 -11.92 -11.05 -7.43
C LEU A 91 -13.17 -10.80 -8.31
N LEU A 92 -13.30 -11.52 -9.42
CA LEU A 92 -14.48 -11.42 -10.27
C LEU A 92 -15.74 -11.89 -9.55
N GLU A 93 -15.65 -12.96 -8.75
CA GLU A 93 -16.72 -13.44 -7.87
C GLU A 93 -17.08 -12.44 -6.78
N CYS A 94 -16.14 -11.60 -6.35
CA CYS A 94 -16.37 -10.46 -5.47
C CYS A 94 -17.01 -9.25 -6.16
N GLY A 95 -17.30 -9.30 -7.46
CA GLY A 95 -17.87 -8.20 -8.24
C GLY A 95 -16.82 -7.19 -8.71
N VAL A 96 -15.54 -7.40 -8.42
CA VAL A 96 -14.47 -6.50 -8.86
C VAL A 96 -14.37 -6.53 -10.39
N SER A 97 -14.32 -5.36 -11.02
CA SER A 97 -14.25 -5.26 -12.48
C SER A 97 -12.99 -5.90 -13.05
N VAL A 98 -13.08 -6.47 -14.25
CA VAL A 98 -11.95 -7.08 -14.98
C VAL A 98 -10.74 -6.13 -15.03
N ARG A 99 -10.98 -4.85 -15.27
CA ARG A 99 -9.94 -3.81 -15.33
C ARG A 99 -9.19 -3.68 -14.00
N VAL A 100 -9.91 -3.60 -12.89
CA VAL A 100 -9.33 -3.45 -11.55
C VAL A 100 -8.61 -4.73 -11.14
N ALA A 101 -9.22 -5.89 -11.38
CA ALA A 101 -8.61 -7.19 -11.09
C ALA A 101 -7.29 -7.40 -11.86
N ALA A 102 -7.23 -6.98 -13.12
CA ALA A 102 -6.00 -7.05 -13.91
C ALA A 102 -4.87 -6.16 -13.35
N VAL A 103 -5.21 -4.94 -12.89
CA VAL A 103 -4.22 -4.03 -12.27
C VAL A 103 -3.74 -4.54 -10.91
N ALA A 104 -4.63 -5.15 -10.13
CA ALA A 104 -4.33 -5.71 -8.81
C ALA A 104 -3.32 -6.87 -8.86
N ARG A 105 -3.26 -7.59 -9.99
CA ARG A 105 -2.37 -8.74 -10.24
C ARG A 105 -2.50 -9.88 -9.24
N TRP A 106 -3.70 -10.03 -8.67
CA TRP A 106 -3.98 -11.23 -7.87
C TRP A 106 -4.11 -12.44 -8.77
N TRP A 107 -3.68 -13.58 -8.26
CA TRP A 107 -3.74 -14.83 -9.00
C TRP A 107 -4.08 -16.00 -8.09
N GLU A 108 -4.56 -17.09 -8.68
CA GLU A 108 -4.91 -18.32 -7.99
C GLU A 108 -3.99 -19.43 -8.45
N ASP A 109 -3.45 -20.18 -7.52
CA ASP A 109 -2.71 -21.38 -7.82
C ASP A 109 -3.65 -22.56 -8.11
N PRO A 110 -3.13 -23.71 -8.65
CA PRO A 110 -3.96 -24.88 -8.93
C PRO A 110 -4.64 -25.50 -7.70
N SER A 111 -4.22 -25.17 -6.50
CA SER A 111 -4.84 -25.63 -5.24
C SER A 111 -5.96 -24.70 -4.76
N GLY A 112 -6.23 -23.61 -5.46
CA GLY A 112 -7.26 -22.63 -5.12
C GLY A 112 -6.79 -21.61 -4.05
N VAL A 113 -5.48 -21.52 -3.79
CA VAL A 113 -4.94 -20.46 -2.93
C VAL A 113 -4.85 -19.18 -3.73
N VAL A 114 -5.44 -18.12 -3.19
CA VAL A 114 -5.36 -16.78 -3.78
C VAL A 114 -4.11 -16.07 -3.30
N HIS A 115 -3.31 -15.60 -4.21
CA HIS A 115 -2.08 -14.84 -3.98
C HIS A 115 -2.34 -13.35 -4.14
N ILE A 116 -1.96 -12.57 -3.15
CA ILE A 116 -2.24 -11.14 -3.02
C ILE A 116 -0.91 -10.39 -3.01
N PRO A 117 -0.42 -9.91 -4.16
CA PRO A 117 0.81 -9.16 -4.22
C PRO A 117 0.64 -7.77 -3.62
N TYR A 118 1.54 -7.39 -2.73
CA TYR A 118 1.64 -6.02 -2.23
C TYR A 118 2.59 -5.23 -3.11
N LEU A 119 1.99 -4.43 -3.97
CA LEU A 119 2.71 -3.67 -4.99
C LEU A 119 3.11 -2.29 -4.49
N ARG A 120 4.22 -1.77 -5.03
CA ARG A 120 4.64 -0.38 -4.83
C ARG A 120 5.15 0.18 -6.15
N THR A 121 4.76 1.42 -6.41
CA THR A 121 5.32 2.18 -7.52
C THR A 121 6.60 2.86 -7.05
N THR A 122 7.69 2.60 -7.73
CA THR A 122 8.96 3.28 -7.49
C THR A 122 8.91 4.73 -7.98
N PRO A 123 9.80 5.61 -7.54
CA PRO A 123 9.89 6.97 -8.05
C PRO A 123 10.14 7.05 -9.56
N SER A 124 10.78 6.04 -10.14
CA SER A 124 10.94 5.92 -11.61
C SER A 124 9.67 5.49 -12.34
N GLY A 125 8.58 5.22 -11.61
CA GLY A 125 7.31 4.77 -12.18
C GLY A 125 7.21 3.24 -12.37
N SER A 126 8.27 2.49 -12.07
CA SER A 126 8.24 1.03 -12.15
C SER A 126 7.41 0.43 -11.02
N LEU A 127 6.66 -0.61 -11.32
CA LEU A 127 5.90 -1.34 -10.31
C LEU A 127 6.75 -2.50 -9.77
N ILE A 128 6.84 -2.60 -8.45
CA ILE A 128 7.56 -3.68 -7.75
C ILE A 128 6.64 -4.38 -6.77
N GLN A 129 6.92 -5.64 -6.48
CA GLN A 129 6.29 -6.37 -5.38
C GLN A 129 7.21 -6.34 -4.16
N ILE A 130 6.65 -5.96 -3.00
CA ILE A 130 7.41 -5.91 -1.73
C ILE A 130 7.20 -7.18 -0.90
N PHE A 131 6.04 -7.79 -0.95
CA PHE A 131 5.71 -9.11 -0.41
C PHE A 131 4.38 -9.60 -0.98
N GLU A 132 3.98 -10.80 -0.58
CA GLU A 132 2.73 -11.42 -0.95
C GLU A 132 2.03 -11.96 0.29
N ARG A 133 0.72 -11.78 0.36
CA ARG A 133 -0.16 -12.53 1.28
C ARG A 133 -0.83 -13.64 0.51
N THR A 134 -1.27 -14.66 1.22
CA THR A 134 -2.11 -15.69 0.62
C THR A 134 -3.43 -15.80 1.36
N ARG A 135 -4.50 -16.11 0.62
CA ARG A 135 -5.82 -16.41 1.16
C ARG A 135 -6.13 -17.88 0.93
N HIS A 136 -6.50 -18.57 1.99
CA HIS A 136 -6.82 -19.99 1.99
C HIS A 136 -8.29 -20.19 2.35
N GLU A 137 -9.10 -20.71 1.43
CA GLU A 137 -10.49 -21.02 1.70
C GLU A 137 -10.59 -22.18 2.70
N GLY A 138 -11.61 -22.13 3.57
CA GLY A 138 -11.84 -23.18 4.58
C GLY A 138 -10.81 -23.26 5.72
N SER A 139 -9.80 -22.37 5.74
CA SER A 139 -8.79 -22.33 6.82
C SER A 139 -9.22 -21.41 7.95
N THR A 140 -8.93 -21.79 9.20
CA THR A 140 -9.09 -20.92 10.38
C THR A 140 -8.23 -19.66 10.29
N ALA A 141 -7.06 -19.75 9.68
CA ALA A 141 -6.21 -18.62 9.32
C ALA A 141 -6.38 -18.32 7.82
N LYS A 142 -7.50 -17.69 7.47
CA LYS A 142 -7.89 -17.40 6.09
C LYS A 142 -6.83 -16.60 5.33
N TYR A 143 -6.22 -15.61 5.96
CA TYR A 143 -5.14 -14.80 5.38
C TYR A 143 -3.82 -15.07 6.07
N ARG A 144 -2.76 -15.27 5.29
CA ARG A 144 -1.41 -15.52 5.80
C ARG A 144 -0.42 -14.55 5.18
N SER A 145 0.42 -13.97 6.03
CA SER A 145 1.58 -13.16 5.60
C SER A 145 2.86 -13.96 5.78
N PRO A 146 3.91 -13.70 5.00
CA PRO A 146 5.21 -14.34 5.19
C PRO A 146 5.73 -14.08 6.60
N LYS A 147 6.34 -15.10 7.22
CA LYS A 147 6.90 -14.99 8.57
C LYS A 147 8.03 -13.94 8.62
N GLY A 148 7.96 -13.06 9.62
CA GLY A 148 8.97 -12.01 9.81
C GLY A 148 8.83 -10.80 8.88
N VAL A 149 7.85 -10.81 8.00
CA VAL A 149 7.55 -9.68 7.13
C VAL A 149 6.52 -8.79 7.83
N PRO A 150 6.83 -7.50 8.08
CA PRO A 150 5.88 -6.60 8.69
C PRO A 150 4.69 -6.36 7.75
N GLY A 151 3.50 -6.23 8.31
CA GLY A 151 2.32 -5.86 7.55
C GLY A 151 2.45 -4.49 6.91
N SER A 152 1.68 -4.23 5.89
CA SER A 152 1.64 -2.95 5.18
C SER A 152 0.21 -2.62 4.77
N ILE A 153 -0.07 -1.34 4.50
CA ILE A 153 -1.32 -0.93 3.86
C ILE A 153 -1.31 -1.46 2.42
N TYR A 154 -2.43 -2.04 2.02
CA TYR A 154 -2.67 -2.44 0.64
C TYR A 154 -2.99 -1.20 -0.20
N MET A 155 -2.30 -1.08 -1.32
CA MET A 155 -2.46 0.01 -2.29
C MET A 155 -2.82 -0.60 -3.64
N PRO A 156 -4.08 -0.52 -4.09
CA PRO A 156 -4.53 -1.16 -5.33
C PRO A 156 -3.66 -0.90 -6.55
N ARG A 157 -3.09 0.30 -6.64
CA ARG A 157 -2.23 0.75 -7.75
C ARG A 157 -0.75 0.85 -7.39
N GLY A 158 -0.35 0.31 -6.25
CA GLY A 158 1.03 0.40 -5.77
C GLY A 158 1.46 1.79 -5.26
N SER A 159 0.59 2.78 -5.28
CA SER A 159 0.85 4.14 -4.81
C SER A 159 -0.35 4.73 -4.08
N ILE A 160 -0.10 5.74 -3.24
CA ILE A 160 -1.15 6.51 -2.57
C ILE A 160 -1.50 7.69 -3.46
N PRO A 161 -2.75 7.82 -3.93
CA PRO A 161 -3.19 8.99 -4.67
C PRO A 161 -3.34 10.18 -3.72
N LEU A 162 -2.44 11.16 -3.85
CA LEU A 162 -2.36 12.30 -2.91
C LEU A 162 -3.33 13.45 -3.23
N ASN A 163 -3.86 13.49 -4.46
CA ASN A 163 -4.63 14.64 -4.96
C ASN A 163 -6.14 14.36 -5.06
N VAL A 164 -6.60 13.26 -4.50
CA VAL A 164 -8.01 12.87 -4.49
C VAL A 164 -8.41 12.43 -3.09
N PRO A 165 -9.69 12.58 -2.72
CA PRO A 165 -10.21 12.02 -1.47
C PRO A 165 -9.98 10.52 -1.41
N LEU A 166 -9.54 10.04 -0.25
CA LEU A 166 -9.26 8.62 -0.01
C LEU A 166 -10.30 8.01 0.92
N VAL A 167 -10.68 6.78 0.62
CA VAL A 167 -11.37 5.89 1.56
C VAL A 167 -10.39 4.86 2.08
N VAL A 168 -10.38 4.66 3.38
CA VAL A 168 -9.60 3.59 4.04
C VAL A 168 -10.57 2.51 4.49
N CYS A 169 -10.40 1.29 4.02
CA CYS A 169 -11.29 0.18 4.35
C CYS A 169 -10.56 -1.01 4.99
N GLU A 170 -11.32 -1.91 5.59
CA GLU A 170 -10.81 -3.16 6.15
C GLU A 170 -10.70 -4.20 5.03
N GLY A 171 -9.46 -4.60 4.71
CA GLY A 171 -9.21 -5.63 3.71
C GLY A 171 -8.77 -5.14 2.34
N GLU A 172 -8.09 -6.04 1.65
CA GLU A 172 -7.52 -5.77 0.33
C GLU A 172 -8.59 -5.81 -0.78
N LYS A 173 -9.53 -6.76 -0.69
CA LYS A 173 -10.60 -6.93 -1.68
C LYS A 173 -11.56 -5.74 -1.67
N ASP A 174 -11.82 -5.18 -0.48
CA ASP A 174 -12.73 -4.06 -0.29
C ASP A 174 -12.16 -2.77 -0.90
N ALA A 175 -10.84 -2.59 -0.82
CA ALA A 175 -10.16 -1.52 -1.55
C ALA A 175 -10.33 -1.65 -3.07
N LEU A 176 -10.35 -2.89 -3.60
CA LEU A 176 -10.59 -3.14 -5.03
C LEU A 176 -12.07 -2.97 -5.40
N ALA A 177 -12.99 -3.25 -4.49
CA ALA A 177 -14.40 -2.96 -4.69
C ALA A 177 -14.64 -1.45 -4.87
N LEU A 178 -14.03 -0.61 -4.01
CA LEU A 178 -14.06 0.84 -4.12
C LEU A 178 -13.43 1.35 -5.42
N GLU A 179 -12.27 0.81 -5.81
CA GLU A 179 -11.62 1.15 -7.08
C GLU A 179 -12.49 0.76 -8.30
N THR A 180 -13.33 -0.26 -8.19
CA THR A 180 -14.26 -0.67 -9.26
C THR A 180 -15.30 0.41 -9.56
N VAL A 181 -15.75 1.12 -8.53
CA VAL A 181 -16.69 2.25 -8.67
C VAL A 181 -16.00 3.61 -8.77
N GLY A 182 -14.68 3.63 -8.98
CA GLY A 182 -13.92 4.85 -9.23
C GLY A 182 -13.47 5.61 -7.97
N VAL A 183 -13.64 5.04 -6.79
CA VAL A 183 -13.22 5.62 -5.52
C VAL A 183 -11.80 5.19 -5.17
N ALA A 184 -10.92 6.16 -4.94
CA ALA A 184 -9.55 5.88 -4.52
C ALA A 184 -9.52 5.31 -3.09
N ALA A 185 -8.87 4.17 -2.93
CA ALA A 185 -8.92 3.42 -1.68
C ALA A 185 -7.59 2.86 -1.21
N LEU A 186 -7.50 2.66 0.10
CA LEU A 186 -6.43 1.93 0.77
C LEU A 186 -7.05 0.83 1.64
N GLY A 187 -6.51 -0.38 1.56
CA GLY A 187 -6.93 -1.50 2.41
C GLY A 187 -6.01 -1.67 3.60
N VAL A 188 -6.56 -1.76 4.81
CA VAL A 188 -5.78 -2.18 5.99
C VAL A 188 -5.92 -3.69 6.18
N PRO A 189 -4.84 -4.42 6.52
CA PRO A 189 -4.90 -5.87 6.67
C PRO A 189 -5.54 -6.32 8.00
N GLY A 190 -6.62 -5.63 8.39
CA GLY A 190 -7.40 -5.85 9.59
C GLY A 190 -7.27 -4.72 10.62
N ALA A 191 -8.35 -4.47 11.36
CA ALA A 191 -8.47 -3.39 12.34
C ALA A 191 -7.39 -3.42 13.43
N GLN A 192 -7.12 -4.59 14.01
CA GLN A 192 -6.10 -4.74 15.06
C GLN A 192 -4.68 -4.48 14.56
N TRP A 193 -4.38 -4.81 13.30
CA TRP A 193 -3.08 -4.51 12.72
C TRP A 193 -2.84 -3.01 12.66
N LEU A 194 -3.82 -2.24 12.23
CA LEU A 194 -3.70 -0.78 12.17
C LEU A 194 -3.43 -0.19 13.56
N ARG A 195 -4.12 -0.69 14.60
CA ARG A 195 -3.91 -0.29 16.00
C ARG A 195 -2.48 -0.54 16.47
N SER A 196 -1.87 -1.63 16.05
CA SER A 196 -0.48 -1.98 16.40
C SER A 196 0.59 -1.36 15.51
N SER A 197 0.22 -0.47 14.58
CA SER A 197 1.12 0.06 13.55
C SER A 197 1.26 1.60 13.60
N PRO A 198 1.98 2.17 14.59
CA PRO A 198 2.05 3.62 14.82
C PRO A 198 2.52 4.43 13.60
N THR A 199 3.43 3.87 12.81
CA THR A 199 3.95 4.53 11.60
C THR A 199 2.85 4.72 10.56
N TRP A 200 2.03 3.69 10.33
CA TRP A 200 0.91 3.77 9.41
C TRP A 200 -0.21 4.67 9.93
N GLN A 201 -0.48 4.64 11.23
CA GLN A 201 -1.39 5.59 11.87
C GLN A 201 -0.99 7.03 11.61
N LYS A 202 0.30 7.35 11.85
CA LYS A 202 0.85 8.69 11.61
C LYS A 202 0.74 9.11 10.14
N LEU A 203 0.94 8.17 9.20
CA LEU A 203 0.78 8.42 7.77
C LEU A 203 -0.67 8.72 7.44
N LEU A 204 -1.61 7.84 7.81
CA LEU A 204 -3.03 8.00 7.51
C LEU A 204 -3.62 9.32 8.02
N ARG A 205 -3.19 9.80 9.20
CA ARG A 205 -3.60 11.10 9.75
C ARG A 205 -3.14 12.31 8.91
N ARG A 206 -2.20 12.12 7.98
CA ARG A 206 -1.67 13.18 7.10
C ARG A 206 -2.22 13.12 5.68
N LEU A 207 -2.87 12.03 5.34
CA LEU A 207 -3.48 11.84 4.02
C LEU A 207 -4.87 12.50 3.96
N PRO A 208 -5.36 12.83 2.76
CA PRO A 208 -6.70 13.38 2.58
C PRO A 208 -7.77 12.29 2.73
N VAL A 209 -7.74 11.56 3.85
CA VAL A 209 -8.75 10.53 4.14
C VAL A 209 -10.09 11.17 4.42
N ARG A 210 -11.10 10.82 3.64
CA ARG A 210 -12.47 11.31 3.77
C ARG A 210 -13.32 10.41 4.63
N LEU A 211 -13.06 9.11 4.58
CA LEU A 211 -13.88 8.12 5.27
C LEU A 211 -13.03 6.89 5.64
N PHE A 212 -13.24 6.39 6.85
CA PHE A 212 -12.85 5.04 7.23
C PHE A 212 -14.08 4.14 7.16
N VAL A 213 -13.94 2.98 6.53
CA VAL A 213 -15.01 2.00 6.37
C VAL A 213 -14.58 0.68 6.99
N GLY A 214 -15.29 0.28 8.03
CA GLY A 214 -15.16 -1.05 8.64
C GLY A 214 -16.20 -2.01 8.11
N ASP A 215 -15.94 -3.31 8.18
CA ASP A 215 -16.92 -4.34 7.89
C ASP A 215 -18.10 -4.29 8.87
N GLY A 216 -19.25 -4.83 8.51
CA GLY A 216 -20.47 -4.88 9.32
C GLY A 216 -20.39 -5.85 10.49
N ASP A 217 -19.21 -6.00 11.10
CA ASP A 217 -18.94 -6.89 12.23
C ASP A 217 -18.32 -6.15 13.43
N ASN A 218 -17.90 -6.90 14.45
CA ASN A 218 -17.32 -6.31 15.66
C ASN A 218 -15.95 -5.64 15.38
N ALA A 219 -15.11 -6.23 14.53
CA ALA A 219 -13.78 -5.70 14.23
C ALA A 219 -13.89 -4.39 13.48
N GLY A 220 -14.78 -4.31 12.48
CA GLY A 220 -15.06 -3.08 11.74
C GLY A 220 -15.64 -1.98 12.64
N ARG A 221 -16.56 -2.32 13.55
CA ARG A 221 -17.09 -1.36 14.54
C ARG A 221 -16.00 -0.80 15.46
N GLU A 222 -15.06 -1.63 15.92
CA GLU A 222 -13.91 -1.19 16.70
C GLU A 222 -13.00 -0.24 15.90
N MET A 223 -12.73 -0.56 14.64
CA MET A 223 -11.91 0.29 13.77
C MET A 223 -12.51 1.69 13.60
N VAL A 224 -13.78 1.78 13.25
CA VAL A 224 -14.43 3.08 13.02
C VAL A 224 -14.64 3.85 14.33
N SER A 225 -14.79 3.19 15.45
CA SER A 225 -14.86 3.83 16.77
C SER A 225 -13.55 4.55 17.12
N GLU A 226 -12.41 4.01 16.71
CA GLU A 226 -11.08 4.60 16.97
C GLU A 226 -10.71 5.70 15.97
N TRP A 227 -11.07 5.52 14.69
CA TRP A 227 -10.59 6.38 13.60
C TRP A 227 -11.64 7.40 13.13
N GLY A 228 -12.86 7.25 13.54
CA GLY A 228 -14.02 7.89 12.93
C GLY A 228 -14.36 7.20 11.60
N GLY A 229 -15.62 7.16 11.23
CA GLY A 229 -16.04 6.54 9.99
C GLY A 229 -17.38 5.84 10.11
N VAL A 230 -17.61 4.88 9.23
CA VAL A 230 -18.86 4.13 9.15
C VAL A 230 -18.58 2.65 8.95
N THR A 231 -19.52 1.80 9.34
CA THR A 231 -19.48 0.38 8.99
C THR A 231 -20.44 0.12 7.84
N THR A 232 -20.14 -0.89 7.04
CA THR A 232 -21.13 -1.49 6.14
C THR A 232 -22.31 -2.03 6.95
N PRO A 233 -23.46 -2.31 6.32
CA PRO A 233 -24.59 -2.96 6.99
C PRO A 233 -24.15 -4.28 7.68
N GLU A 234 -24.88 -4.67 8.73
CA GLU A 234 -24.54 -5.83 9.54
C GLU A 234 -24.37 -7.09 8.68
N GLY A 235 -23.25 -7.76 8.87
CA GLY A 235 -22.89 -9.00 8.17
C GLY A 235 -22.44 -8.82 6.73
N LYS A 236 -22.37 -7.58 6.22
CA LYS A 236 -21.87 -7.28 4.86
C LYS A 236 -20.47 -6.67 4.90
N ASP A 237 -19.77 -6.78 3.79
CA ASP A 237 -18.56 -6.02 3.47
C ASP A 237 -18.78 -5.19 2.18
N LEU A 238 -17.76 -4.43 1.75
CA LEU A 238 -17.90 -3.59 0.55
C LEU A 238 -18.04 -4.42 -0.74
N CYS A 239 -17.49 -5.62 -0.79
CA CYS A 239 -17.70 -6.53 -1.92
C CYS A 239 -19.13 -7.05 -1.98
N ASP A 240 -19.79 -7.26 -0.84
CA ASP A 240 -21.20 -7.68 -0.84
C ASP A 240 -22.08 -6.55 -1.37
N LEU A 241 -21.84 -5.30 -0.94
CA LEU A 241 -22.56 -4.13 -1.49
C LEU A 241 -22.30 -3.94 -2.99
N LEU A 242 -21.07 -4.23 -3.46
CA LEU A 242 -20.73 -4.16 -4.88
C LEU A 242 -21.52 -5.20 -5.70
N LYS A 243 -21.61 -6.44 -5.24
CA LYS A 243 -22.37 -7.51 -5.90
C LYS A 243 -23.87 -7.25 -5.96
N GLU A 244 -24.39 -6.63 -4.91
CA GLU A 244 -25.80 -6.26 -4.80
C GLU A 244 -26.15 -4.96 -5.53
N GLU A 245 -25.14 -4.34 -6.20
CA GLU A 245 -25.25 -3.05 -6.90
C GLU A 245 -25.63 -1.87 -5.99
N GLU A 246 -25.46 -2.03 -4.68
CA GLU A 246 -25.81 -1.04 -3.64
C GLU A 246 -24.65 -0.09 -3.29
N LEU A 247 -23.40 -0.43 -3.67
CA LEU A 247 -22.21 0.28 -3.21
C LEU A 247 -22.20 1.77 -3.58
N ILE A 248 -22.61 2.12 -4.79
CA ILE A 248 -22.63 3.53 -5.25
C ILE A 248 -23.65 4.36 -4.45
N GLU A 249 -24.86 3.83 -4.26
CA GLU A 249 -25.90 4.51 -3.48
C GLU A 249 -25.46 4.68 -2.02
N TRP A 250 -24.89 3.63 -1.43
CA TRP A 250 -24.38 3.65 -0.07
C TRP A 250 -23.26 4.69 0.10
N LEU A 251 -22.29 4.77 -0.82
CA LEU A 251 -21.24 5.80 -0.81
C LEU A 251 -21.79 7.20 -1.01
N GLY A 252 -22.82 7.36 -1.85
CA GLY A 252 -23.52 8.62 -2.07
C GLY A 252 -24.16 9.17 -0.79
N TYR A 253 -24.70 8.29 0.06
CA TYR A 253 -25.24 8.68 1.37
C TYR A 253 -24.19 9.36 2.26
N TYR A 254 -22.93 9.00 2.12
CA TYR A 254 -21.81 9.61 2.87
C TYR A 254 -21.06 10.69 2.08
N GLY A 255 -21.56 11.09 0.91
CA GLY A 255 -20.99 12.16 0.09
C GLY A 255 -19.60 11.82 -0.48
N ILE A 256 -19.37 10.56 -0.81
CA ILE A 256 -18.10 10.09 -1.39
C ILE A 256 -18.17 10.09 -2.92
N VAL A 257 -19.33 9.79 -3.49
CA VAL A 257 -19.63 9.79 -4.92
C VAL A 257 -20.83 10.67 -5.21
#